data_567c5ba18a50a0911932c1f62a13472a
#
_entry.id   567c5ba18a50a0911932c1f62a13472a
#
_cell.length_a   1.000
_cell.length_b   1.000
_cell.length_c   1.000
_cell.angle_alpha   90.00
_cell.angle_beta   90.00
_cell.angle_gamma   90.00
#
_symmetry.space_group_name_H-M   'P 1'
#
loop_
_entity.id
_entity.type
_entity.pdbx_description
1 polymer ?
#
loop_
_entity_poly.entity_id
_entity_poly.type
_entity_poly.pdbx_seq_one_letter_code
_entity_poly.pdbx_strand_id
1 'polypeptide(L)'
;MDSPFIRKSSGLILFFLLLVLSGSLVAQTASADVSSTTPTDQSAATTKATEKDQSSPDVDKRNRQLTDKQKKEQQKRFNQEVQKVYKKWLDEDVRYIISDEEKSAFKQLSNDEERDNFIEAFWARRDPTPDTVENEFKEEHYQRIAYANEHFPAGIPGWKTDRGRMYIMYGKPDEIESHPSGGTYNRPQEEGGGETSTYPFETWRYRYLEGIGQEIIIEFVDTCMCGDYHMTIDRSEKDALKNVPGAGLTQYEQMGLANKADRFTNSGLEQLGAGPFNQDLQSKQFDRLETFAKLNRPPAIKFKDLDEVVTSKVRYNLLPFDVRADFVRVTSDTVLVPVTLQIRKKNVTYVNKDGVERGTLNIYGRVTTLTGRIAQTFEDTVQDDQPVELLPKILENSSIYWKALPLRPGRYRFDIVVKDVNGDRMGTWSRGITVPDMSDDKGLTNSTLILADVMEKVPSKSVGAGNFVIGTTKVRPRLDGSDGTPAKFNRNQKLNFWMQVYNLGVSDQSKKSSAQIEYDIVNSATKKAVVHTVETTDQLGNSGEQITLEKSMSLASLEPGMYELTIKVNDNISKQSIAPTAKFLVQ
;
A
#
# COMPACT_ATOMS: atom_id res chain seq x y z
N MET A 1 33.93 -3.65 49.03
CA MET A 1 33.08 -4.79 49.28
C MET A 1 31.86 -4.62 48.40
N ASP A 2 31.93 -5.31 47.33
CA ASP A 2 30.90 -5.93 46.47
C ASP A 2 29.82 -5.07 45.78
N SER A 3 30.11 -4.81 44.55
CA SER A 3 29.18 -4.37 43.51
C SER A 3 28.70 -5.59 42.73
N PRO A 4 27.43 -5.72 42.32
CA PRO A 4 27.02 -6.73 41.34
C PRO A 4 26.89 -6.15 39.93
N PHE A 5 27.51 -6.87 39.02
CA PHE A 5 27.52 -6.77 37.57
C PHE A 5 26.09 -6.79 36.96
N ILE A 6 25.83 -5.81 36.09
CA ILE A 6 24.71 -5.87 35.13
C ILE A 6 25.28 -6.25 33.75
N ARG A 7 24.93 -7.45 33.26
CA ARG A 7 25.22 -7.92 31.92
C ARG A 7 24.30 -7.21 30.91
N LYS A 8 24.89 -6.44 30.00
CA LYS A 8 24.25 -6.00 28.75
C LYS A 8 24.43 -7.10 27.71
N SER A 9 23.33 -7.63 27.18
CA SER A 9 23.32 -8.48 26.00
C SER A 9 23.26 -7.60 24.75
N SER A 10 24.35 -7.59 23.99
CA SER A 10 24.41 -6.98 22.64
C SER A 10 23.91 -8.00 21.63
N GLY A 11 22.77 -7.73 21.02
CA GLY A 11 22.29 -8.45 19.83
C GLY A 11 23.04 -7.97 18.58
N LEU A 12 23.86 -8.85 18.05
CA LEU A 12 24.60 -8.66 16.79
C LEU A 12 23.67 -9.04 15.63
N ILE A 13 23.24 -8.05 14.82
CA ILE A 13 22.55 -8.30 13.56
C ILE A 13 23.61 -8.38 12.46
N LEU A 14 23.76 -9.57 11.89
CA LEU A 14 24.68 -9.87 10.81
C LEU A 14 24.00 -9.52 9.47
N PHE A 15 24.51 -8.54 8.74
CA PHE A 15 24.15 -8.26 7.35
C PHE A 15 24.92 -9.21 6.43
N PHE A 16 24.20 -10.07 5.70
CA PHE A 16 24.79 -10.86 4.61
C PHE A 16 24.76 -10.03 3.32
N LEU A 17 25.93 -9.76 2.80
CA LEU A 17 26.17 -9.21 1.46
C LEU A 17 26.29 -10.40 0.49
N LEU A 18 25.32 -10.59 -0.39
CA LEU A 18 25.40 -11.60 -1.46
C LEU A 18 25.92 -10.94 -2.74
N LEU A 19 27.12 -11.35 -3.12
CA LEU A 19 27.71 -11.11 -4.44
C LEU A 19 27.09 -12.11 -5.43
N VAL A 20 26.41 -11.61 -6.47
CA VAL A 20 25.97 -12.42 -7.60
C VAL A 20 26.94 -12.24 -8.76
N LEU A 21 27.63 -13.32 -9.10
CA LEU A 21 28.41 -13.46 -10.34
C LEU A 21 27.46 -13.65 -11.53
N SER A 22 27.62 -12.77 -12.52
CA SER A 22 26.98 -12.86 -13.83
C SER A 22 27.64 -13.91 -14.71
N GLY A 23 26.85 -14.90 -15.14
CA GLY A 23 27.22 -15.82 -16.22
C GLY A 23 26.40 -15.51 -17.47
N SER A 24 27.07 -15.06 -18.51
CA SER A 24 26.50 -14.79 -19.84
C SER A 24 26.21 -16.10 -20.56
N LEU A 25 25.02 -16.28 -21.11
CA LEU A 25 24.73 -17.32 -22.10
C LEU A 25 24.10 -16.66 -23.33
N VAL A 26 24.80 -16.82 -24.45
CA VAL A 26 24.42 -16.41 -25.80
C VAL A 26 23.36 -17.39 -26.32
N ALA A 27 22.27 -16.91 -26.84
CA ALA A 27 21.36 -17.68 -27.68
C ALA A 27 21.02 -16.92 -28.95
N GLN A 28 21.17 -17.64 -30.04
CA GLN A 28 21.11 -17.22 -31.44
C GLN A 28 19.67 -16.88 -31.86
N THR A 29 19.63 -15.88 -32.75
CA THR A 29 18.48 -15.45 -33.55
C THR A 29 18.13 -16.47 -34.63
N ALA A 30 16.85 -16.75 -34.79
CA ALA A 30 16.29 -17.28 -36.02
C ALA A 30 15.14 -16.37 -36.48
N SER A 31 15.36 -15.70 -37.60
CA SER A 31 14.38 -14.90 -38.32
C SER A 31 13.42 -15.81 -39.08
N ALA A 32 12.16 -15.51 -39.08
CA ALA A 32 11.24 -16.01 -40.10
C ALA A 32 10.29 -14.86 -40.53
N ASP A 33 10.53 -14.40 -41.73
CA ASP A 33 9.67 -13.55 -42.55
C ASP A 33 8.32 -14.25 -42.81
N VAL A 34 7.21 -13.53 -42.61
CA VAL A 34 5.97 -13.81 -43.33
C VAL A 34 5.33 -12.49 -43.76
N SER A 35 5.28 -12.37 -45.07
CA SER A 35 4.78 -11.28 -45.89
C SER A 35 3.28 -11.01 -45.71
N SER A 36 2.96 -9.73 -45.80
CA SER A 36 1.67 -9.12 -46.08
C SER A 36 1.03 -9.60 -47.39
N THR A 37 -0.28 -9.86 -47.40
CA THR A 37 -1.10 -9.67 -48.59
C THR A 37 -2.51 -9.19 -48.19
N THR A 38 -2.79 -8.00 -48.64
CA THR A 38 -4.12 -7.40 -48.83
C THR A 38 -4.76 -8.00 -50.10
N PRO A 39 -6.07 -8.12 -50.18
CA PRO A 39 -6.71 -8.12 -51.50
C PRO A 39 -7.62 -6.89 -51.66
N THR A 40 -7.37 -6.27 -52.77
CA THR A 40 -8.10 -5.17 -53.38
C THR A 40 -9.30 -5.72 -54.19
N ASP A 41 -10.35 -4.95 -54.19
CA ASP A 41 -11.44 -4.69 -55.11
C ASP A 41 -11.56 -5.35 -56.49
N GLN A 42 -12.85 -5.34 -56.91
CA GLN A 42 -13.46 -5.38 -58.24
C GLN A 42 -14.14 -6.74 -58.59
N SER A 43 -15.35 -6.79 -59.06
CA SER A 43 -15.94 -6.03 -60.15
C SER A 43 -17.44 -6.37 -60.30
N ALA A 44 -18.13 -5.39 -60.83
CA ALA A 44 -19.53 -5.40 -61.22
C ALA A 44 -19.89 -6.40 -62.35
N ALA A 45 -21.10 -6.92 -62.35
CA ALA A 45 -21.78 -7.28 -63.57
C ALA A 45 -23.30 -7.07 -63.44
N THR A 46 -23.77 -6.21 -64.27
CA THR A 46 -25.15 -5.81 -64.59
C THR A 46 -25.93 -6.94 -65.25
N THR A 47 -27.20 -7.16 -64.88
CA THR A 47 -28.25 -7.53 -65.86
C THR A 47 -29.65 -7.12 -65.38
N LYS A 48 -30.30 -6.41 -66.28
CA LYS A 48 -31.61 -5.83 -66.52
C LYS A 48 -32.85 -6.46 -65.84
N ALA A 49 -33.57 -5.52 -65.26
CA ALA A 49 -35.02 -5.19 -65.41
C ALA A 49 -36.04 -6.25 -65.78
N THR A 50 -37.07 -6.35 -64.94
CA THR A 50 -38.49 -6.33 -65.42
C THR A 50 -39.35 -5.71 -64.30
N GLU A 51 -39.99 -4.60 -64.60
CA GLU A 51 -41.02 -3.95 -63.81
C GLU A 51 -42.24 -4.88 -63.66
N LYS A 52 -42.76 -4.91 -62.43
CA LYS A 52 -44.24 -4.96 -62.23
C LYS A 52 -44.58 -4.29 -60.92
N ASP A 53 -45.23 -3.20 -61.06
CA ASP A 53 -46.04 -2.42 -60.20
C ASP A 53 -46.91 -3.23 -59.22
N GLN A 54 -46.85 -2.92 -57.91
CA GLN A 54 -48.01 -2.88 -57.02
C GLN A 54 -47.60 -2.36 -55.61
N SER A 55 -47.99 -1.12 -55.36
CA SER A 55 -48.49 -0.55 -54.11
C SER A 55 -47.89 -1.01 -52.80
N SER A 56 -47.21 -0.05 -52.13
CA SER A 56 -46.94 0.02 -50.66
C SER A 56 -48.18 -0.28 -49.82
N PRO A 57 -47.98 -0.80 -48.58
CA PRO A 57 -47.47 0.06 -47.51
C PRO A 57 -46.53 -0.68 -46.50
N ASP A 58 -45.32 -0.27 -46.35
CA ASP A 58 -44.46 -0.73 -45.27
C ASP A 58 -43.90 0.44 -44.44
N VAL A 59 -44.82 1.26 -43.93
CA VAL A 59 -44.58 2.28 -42.92
C VAL A 59 -45.58 2.05 -41.80
N ASP A 60 -45.45 0.99 -41.04
CA ASP A 60 -46.05 0.93 -39.69
C ASP A 60 -45.65 -0.31 -38.86
N LYS A 61 -44.36 -0.65 -38.81
CA LYS A 61 -43.89 -1.66 -37.84
C LYS A 61 -43.36 -1.08 -36.55
N ARG A 62 -43.25 0.27 -36.43
CA ARG A 62 -42.75 0.94 -35.20
C ARG A 62 -43.84 1.36 -34.23
N ASN A 63 -45.10 1.23 -34.55
CA ASN A 63 -46.19 1.71 -33.71
C ASN A 63 -47.28 0.68 -33.43
N ARG A 64 -46.94 -0.62 -33.37
CA ARG A 64 -47.86 -1.61 -32.81
C ARG A 64 -47.97 -1.40 -31.31
N GLN A 65 -49.07 -0.81 -30.86
CA GLN A 65 -49.42 -0.80 -29.43
C GLN A 65 -49.48 -2.27 -28.96
N LEU A 66 -48.55 -2.59 -28.04
CA LEU A 66 -48.49 -3.89 -27.39
C LEU A 66 -49.82 -4.19 -26.71
N THR A 67 -50.39 -5.38 -26.93
CA THR A 67 -51.59 -5.80 -26.22
C THR A 67 -51.31 -5.87 -24.72
N ASP A 68 -52.33 -5.69 -23.89
CA ASP A 68 -52.19 -5.70 -22.42
C ASP A 68 -51.51 -6.98 -21.88
N LYS A 69 -51.71 -8.09 -22.58
CA LYS A 69 -51.02 -9.36 -22.28
C LYS A 69 -49.53 -9.29 -22.58
N GLN A 70 -49.16 -8.69 -23.70
CA GLN A 70 -47.74 -8.49 -24.08
C GLN A 70 -47.05 -7.49 -23.15
N LYS A 71 -47.76 -6.43 -22.74
CA LYS A 71 -47.24 -5.48 -21.74
C LYS A 71 -46.98 -6.15 -20.40
N LYS A 72 -47.92 -6.99 -19.92
CA LYS A 72 -47.75 -7.76 -18.67
C LYS A 72 -46.62 -8.78 -18.77
N GLU A 73 -46.45 -9.46 -19.89
CA GLU A 73 -45.33 -10.39 -20.08
C GLU A 73 -44.00 -9.67 -20.18
N GLN A 74 -43.94 -8.53 -20.85
CA GLN A 74 -42.75 -7.68 -20.93
C GLN A 74 -42.38 -7.12 -19.55
N GLN A 75 -43.35 -6.65 -18.78
CA GLN A 75 -43.15 -6.20 -17.40
C GLN A 75 -42.66 -7.33 -16.48
N LYS A 76 -43.22 -8.54 -16.65
CA LYS A 76 -42.79 -9.71 -15.89
C LYS A 76 -41.34 -10.11 -16.22
N ARG A 77 -40.96 -10.08 -17.51
CA ARG A 77 -39.57 -10.32 -17.93
C ARG A 77 -38.61 -9.26 -17.41
N PHE A 78 -39.00 -7.99 -17.54
CA PHE A 78 -38.24 -6.87 -16.99
C PHE A 78 -37.99 -7.03 -15.47
N ASN A 79 -39.05 -7.30 -14.70
CA ASN A 79 -38.92 -7.51 -13.25
C ASN A 79 -38.04 -8.73 -12.92
N GLN A 80 -38.10 -9.81 -13.74
CA GLN A 80 -37.20 -10.97 -13.55
C GLN A 80 -35.75 -10.65 -13.87
N GLU A 81 -35.48 -9.80 -14.85
CA GLU A 81 -34.14 -9.37 -15.23
C GLU A 81 -33.56 -8.43 -14.14
N VAL A 82 -34.34 -7.49 -13.64
CA VAL A 82 -33.98 -6.58 -12.55
C VAL A 82 -33.67 -7.38 -11.29
N GLN A 83 -34.49 -8.37 -10.94
CA GLN A 83 -34.21 -9.26 -9.79
C GLN A 83 -32.91 -10.05 -9.95
N LYS A 84 -32.55 -10.45 -11.19
CA LYS A 84 -31.27 -11.10 -11.46
C LYS A 84 -30.08 -10.17 -11.25
N VAL A 85 -30.21 -8.89 -11.61
CA VAL A 85 -29.16 -7.88 -11.43
C VAL A 85 -28.85 -7.68 -9.93
N TYR A 86 -29.86 -7.48 -9.11
CA TYR A 86 -29.69 -7.31 -7.67
C TYR A 86 -29.14 -8.57 -6.99
N LYS A 87 -29.61 -9.75 -7.43
CA LYS A 87 -29.08 -11.01 -6.94
C LYS A 87 -27.62 -11.19 -7.30
N LYS A 88 -27.23 -10.86 -8.54
CA LYS A 88 -25.84 -10.91 -8.99
C LYS A 88 -24.98 -9.95 -8.17
N TRP A 89 -25.44 -8.72 -7.99
CA TRP A 89 -24.73 -7.74 -7.17
C TRP A 89 -24.46 -8.27 -5.75
N LEU A 90 -25.49 -8.83 -5.09
CA LEU A 90 -25.37 -9.32 -3.73
C LEU A 90 -24.52 -10.60 -3.60
N ASP A 91 -24.69 -11.55 -4.52
CA ASP A 91 -24.11 -12.89 -4.41
C ASP A 91 -22.74 -13.02 -5.12
N GLU A 92 -22.43 -12.10 -6.05
CA GLU A 92 -21.20 -12.13 -6.83
C GLU A 92 -20.36 -10.86 -6.59
N ASP A 93 -20.90 -9.66 -6.91
CA ASP A 93 -20.10 -8.44 -6.97
C ASP A 93 -19.59 -8.01 -5.60
N VAL A 94 -20.41 -8.03 -4.56
CA VAL A 94 -20.04 -7.54 -3.22
C VAL A 94 -19.91 -8.63 -2.16
N ARG A 95 -19.98 -9.89 -2.56
CA ARG A 95 -20.04 -11.06 -1.68
C ARG A 95 -19.01 -11.05 -0.55
N TYR A 96 -17.80 -10.58 -0.83
CA TYR A 96 -16.66 -10.63 0.08
C TYR A 96 -16.44 -9.33 0.87
N ILE A 97 -17.18 -8.28 0.56
CA ILE A 97 -17.02 -6.97 1.19
C ILE A 97 -18.29 -6.45 1.88
N ILE A 98 -19.42 -7.14 1.68
CA ILE A 98 -20.69 -6.80 2.34
C ILE A 98 -20.74 -7.45 3.72
N SER A 99 -21.14 -6.69 4.75
CA SER A 99 -21.35 -7.26 6.08
C SER A 99 -22.65 -8.07 6.17
N ASP A 100 -22.75 -8.93 7.19
CA ASP A 100 -23.96 -9.74 7.40
C ASP A 100 -25.18 -8.86 7.72
N GLU A 101 -24.97 -7.74 8.42
CA GLU A 101 -26.02 -6.75 8.71
C GLU A 101 -26.48 -6.05 7.43
N GLU A 102 -25.55 -5.60 6.60
CA GLU A 102 -25.84 -4.98 5.29
C GLU A 102 -26.58 -5.94 4.38
N LYS A 103 -26.13 -7.20 4.34
CA LYS A 103 -26.77 -8.27 3.55
C LYS A 103 -28.20 -8.56 4.03
N SER A 104 -28.40 -8.56 5.33
CA SER A 104 -29.71 -8.76 5.93
C SER A 104 -30.64 -7.58 5.65
N ALA A 105 -30.15 -6.36 5.78
CA ALA A 105 -30.89 -5.14 5.44
C ALA A 105 -31.29 -5.12 3.95
N PHE A 106 -30.34 -5.41 3.03
CA PHE A 106 -30.63 -5.44 1.60
C PHE A 106 -31.72 -6.45 1.24
N LYS A 107 -31.75 -7.63 1.88
CA LYS A 107 -32.78 -8.66 1.64
C LYS A 107 -34.18 -8.27 2.12
N GLN A 108 -34.28 -7.31 3.04
CA GLN A 108 -35.58 -6.81 3.53
C GLN A 108 -36.19 -5.73 2.64
N LEU A 109 -35.40 -5.15 1.70
CA LEU A 109 -35.87 -4.12 0.80
C LEU A 109 -36.89 -4.70 -0.20
N SER A 110 -38.03 -4.02 -0.30
CA SER A 110 -39.19 -4.53 -1.05
C SER A 110 -39.28 -3.99 -2.48
N ASN A 111 -38.74 -2.79 -2.72
CA ASN A 111 -38.81 -2.14 -4.02
C ASN A 111 -37.41 -1.87 -4.63
N ASP A 112 -37.40 -1.65 -5.93
CA ASP A 112 -36.15 -1.49 -6.69
C ASP A 112 -35.46 -0.15 -6.37
N GLU A 113 -36.25 0.92 -6.12
CA GLU A 113 -35.72 2.23 -5.75
C GLU A 113 -34.95 2.19 -4.42
N GLU A 114 -35.49 1.48 -3.41
CA GLU A 114 -34.81 1.27 -2.14
C GLU A 114 -33.49 0.49 -2.31
N ARG A 115 -33.49 -0.50 -3.23
CA ARG A 115 -32.29 -1.28 -3.52
C ARG A 115 -31.23 -0.45 -4.23
N ASP A 116 -31.61 0.36 -5.20
CA ASP A 116 -30.70 1.27 -5.90
C ASP A 116 -30.10 2.30 -4.93
N ASN A 117 -30.91 2.91 -4.09
CA ASN A 117 -30.45 3.83 -3.04
C ASN A 117 -29.51 3.15 -2.03
N PHE A 118 -29.79 1.88 -1.69
CA PHE A 118 -28.91 1.10 -0.84
C PHE A 118 -27.56 0.84 -1.49
N ILE A 119 -27.54 0.45 -2.77
CA ILE A 119 -26.33 0.20 -3.54
C ILE A 119 -25.49 1.48 -3.64
N GLU A 120 -26.13 2.61 -3.94
CA GLU A 120 -25.45 3.90 -3.98
C GLU A 120 -24.85 4.26 -2.61
N ALA A 121 -25.62 4.14 -1.54
CA ALA A 121 -25.16 4.37 -0.18
C ALA A 121 -24.08 3.36 0.26
N PHE A 122 -24.13 2.12 -0.21
CA PHE A 122 -23.11 1.10 0.05
C PHE A 122 -21.75 1.51 -0.50
N TRP A 123 -21.70 1.99 -1.74
CA TRP A 123 -20.47 2.47 -2.35
C TRP A 123 -20.02 3.81 -1.77
N ALA A 124 -20.95 4.75 -1.54
CA ALA A 124 -20.63 6.04 -0.95
C ALA A 124 -20.01 5.94 0.46
N ARG A 125 -20.47 4.97 1.28
CA ARG A 125 -19.86 4.73 2.60
C ARG A 125 -18.41 4.23 2.53
N ARG A 126 -18.04 3.61 1.42
CA ARG A 126 -16.69 3.05 1.18
C ARG A 126 -15.80 3.96 0.36
N ASP A 127 -16.34 5.06 -0.12
CA ASP A 127 -15.62 6.07 -0.88
C ASP A 127 -14.56 6.76 0.00
N PRO A 128 -13.26 6.67 -0.34
CA PRO A 128 -12.21 7.30 0.43
C PRO A 128 -12.13 8.82 0.20
N THR A 129 -12.64 9.30 -0.94
CA THR A 129 -12.62 10.71 -1.35
C THR A 129 -14.01 11.17 -1.80
N PRO A 130 -14.95 11.39 -0.86
CA PRO A 130 -16.34 11.73 -1.19
C PRO A 130 -16.52 13.01 -2.02
N ASP A 131 -15.46 13.81 -2.14
CA ASP A 131 -15.45 15.07 -2.89
C ASP A 131 -15.14 14.89 -4.40
N THR A 132 -14.85 13.65 -4.83
CA THR A 132 -14.63 13.31 -6.25
C THR A 132 -15.88 12.67 -6.85
N VAL A 133 -16.02 12.80 -8.18
CA VAL A 133 -17.15 12.20 -8.93
C VAL A 133 -16.99 10.67 -9.05
N GLU A 134 -15.75 10.21 -9.00
CA GLU A 134 -15.37 8.82 -9.14
C GLU A 134 -15.22 8.17 -7.76
N ASN A 135 -15.78 6.99 -7.59
CA ASN A 135 -15.61 6.19 -6.39
C ASN A 135 -14.46 5.20 -6.59
N GLU A 136 -13.28 5.56 -6.13
CA GLU A 136 -12.05 4.79 -6.35
C GLU A 136 -12.12 3.41 -5.69
N PHE A 137 -12.80 3.29 -4.56
CA PHE A 137 -13.02 1.99 -3.90
C PHE A 137 -13.78 1.02 -4.81
N LYS A 138 -14.86 1.51 -5.43
CA LYS A 138 -15.68 0.71 -6.33
C LYS A 138 -14.87 0.26 -7.54
N GLU A 139 -14.11 1.18 -8.15
CA GLU A 139 -13.27 0.86 -9.30
C GLU A 139 -12.21 -0.19 -8.97
N GLU A 140 -11.46 0.01 -7.88
CA GLU A 140 -10.43 -0.96 -7.46
C GLU A 140 -11.03 -2.32 -7.15
N HIS A 141 -12.19 -2.36 -6.52
CA HIS A 141 -12.88 -3.61 -6.21
C HIS A 141 -13.23 -4.40 -7.48
N TYR A 142 -13.80 -3.75 -8.49
CA TYR A 142 -14.09 -4.41 -9.76
C TYR A 142 -12.82 -4.79 -10.54
N GLN A 143 -11.75 -4.00 -10.47
CA GLN A 143 -10.45 -4.35 -11.04
C GLN A 143 -9.89 -5.62 -10.38
N ARG A 144 -10.01 -5.78 -9.06
CA ARG A 144 -9.60 -6.99 -8.35
C ARG A 144 -10.41 -8.22 -8.75
N ILE A 145 -11.73 -8.08 -8.94
CA ILE A 145 -12.58 -9.16 -9.45
C ILE A 145 -12.15 -9.55 -10.88
N ALA A 146 -11.90 -8.57 -11.75
CA ALA A 146 -11.42 -8.81 -13.10
C ALA A 146 -10.08 -9.54 -13.10
N TYR A 147 -9.12 -9.07 -12.31
CA TYR A 147 -7.81 -9.70 -12.13
C TYR A 147 -7.94 -11.15 -11.63
N ALA A 148 -8.77 -11.38 -10.62
CA ALA A 148 -9.00 -12.72 -10.09
C ALA A 148 -9.57 -13.66 -11.15
N ASN A 149 -10.49 -13.18 -11.98
CA ASN A 149 -11.08 -13.97 -13.08
C ASN A 149 -10.06 -14.29 -14.18
N GLU A 150 -9.12 -13.40 -14.44
CA GLU A 150 -8.08 -13.59 -15.45
C GLU A 150 -6.98 -14.54 -14.96
N HIS A 151 -6.55 -14.41 -13.70
CA HIS A 151 -5.32 -15.07 -13.21
C HIS A 151 -5.58 -16.34 -12.40
N PHE A 152 -6.78 -16.52 -11.84
CA PHE A 152 -7.08 -17.63 -10.94
C PHE A 152 -8.25 -18.53 -11.37
N PRO A 153 -8.58 -18.66 -12.67
CA PRO A 153 -9.65 -19.60 -13.07
C PRO A 153 -9.20 -21.05 -12.88
N ALA A 154 -10.11 -21.91 -12.41
CA ALA A 154 -9.85 -23.32 -12.14
C ALA A 154 -11.07 -24.17 -12.49
N GLY A 155 -11.56 -24.11 -13.73
CA GLY A 155 -12.84 -24.71 -14.11
C GLY A 155 -14.07 -23.98 -13.54
N ILE A 156 -13.86 -23.08 -12.61
CA ILE A 156 -14.82 -22.12 -12.05
C ILE A 156 -14.27 -20.70 -12.25
N PRO A 157 -15.15 -19.67 -12.23
CA PRO A 157 -14.70 -18.29 -12.30
C PRO A 157 -13.67 -17.98 -11.21
N GLY A 158 -12.60 -17.27 -11.56
CA GLY A 158 -11.49 -17.02 -10.66
C GLY A 158 -11.89 -16.32 -9.35
N TRP A 159 -12.93 -15.47 -9.37
CA TRP A 159 -13.44 -14.83 -8.15
C TRP A 159 -14.00 -15.84 -7.12
N LYS A 160 -14.38 -17.07 -7.55
CA LYS A 160 -14.89 -18.13 -6.67
C LYS A 160 -13.80 -18.98 -6.04
N THR A 161 -12.59 -18.99 -6.61
CA THR A 161 -11.46 -19.75 -6.07
C THR A 161 -10.94 -19.15 -4.77
N ASP A 162 -10.25 -19.92 -3.97
CA ASP A 162 -9.67 -19.43 -2.71
C ASP A 162 -8.62 -18.33 -2.96
N ARG A 163 -7.76 -18.48 -3.99
CA ARG A 163 -6.82 -17.43 -4.40
C ARG A 163 -7.53 -16.15 -4.80
N GLY A 164 -8.58 -16.26 -5.64
CA GLY A 164 -9.38 -15.11 -6.05
C GLY A 164 -10.07 -14.43 -4.89
N ARG A 165 -10.66 -15.18 -3.96
CA ARG A 165 -11.27 -14.66 -2.75
C ARG A 165 -10.27 -13.85 -1.91
N MET A 166 -9.09 -14.42 -1.65
CA MET A 166 -8.05 -13.74 -0.86
C MET A 166 -7.54 -12.48 -1.57
N TYR A 167 -7.36 -12.54 -2.89
CA TYR A 167 -6.94 -11.38 -3.67
C TYR A 167 -7.99 -10.25 -3.67
N ILE A 168 -9.28 -10.58 -3.82
CA ILE A 168 -10.37 -9.59 -3.77
C ILE A 168 -10.45 -8.93 -2.39
N MET A 169 -10.35 -9.73 -1.31
CA MET A 169 -10.44 -9.23 0.06
C MET A 169 -9.21 -8.42 0.47
N TYR A 170 -8.02 -8.96 0.22
CA TYR A 170 -6.77 -8.43 0.80
C TYR A 170 -5.84 -7.77 -0.23
N GLY A 171 -6.16 -7.86 -1.53
CA GLY A 171 -5.33 -7.34 -2.61
C GLY A 171 -4.09 -8.20 -2.87
N LYS A 172 -3.16 -7.63 -3.65
CA LYS A 172 -1.91 -8.29 -4.00
C LYS A 172 -1.07 -8.59 -2.74
N PRO A 173 -0.60 -9.84 -2.54
CA PRO A 173 0.31 -10.17 -1.46
C PRO A 173 1.66 -9.46 -1.63
N ASP A 174 2.41 -9.33 -0.52
CA ASP A 174 3.74 -8.73 -0.52
C ASP A 174 4.75 -9.59 -1.28
N GLU A 175 4.63 -10.89 -1.14
CA GLU A 175 5.50 -11.87 -1.77
C GLU A 175 4.70 -13.10 -2.16
N ILE A 176 5.01 -13.67 -3.31
CA ILE A 176 4.44 -14.94 -3.78
C ILE A 176 5.59 -15.87 -4.09
N GLU A 177 5.66 -16.97 -3.37
CA GLU A 177 6.49 -18.13 -3.73
C GLU A 177 5.60 -19.13 -4.46
N SER A 178 5.92 -19.46 -5.72
CA SER A 178 5.09 -20.32 -6.55
C SER A 178 5.87 -21.54 -7.05
N HIS A 179 5.29 -22.71 -6.85
CA HIS A 179 5.78 -24.00 -7.34
C HIS A 179 4.71 -24.64 -8.23
N PRO A 180 4.52 -24.13 -9.46
CA PRO A 180 3.37 -24.49 -10.30
C PRO A 180 3.39 -25.93 -10.83
N SER A 181 4.53 -26.59 -10.79
CA SER A 181 4.68 -27.98 -11.25
C SER A 181 4.82 -28.97 -10.08
N GLY A 182 4.88 -28.47 -8.84
CA GLY A 182 5.30 -29.32 -7.72
C GLY A 182 6.73 -29.86 -7.92
N GLY A 183 7.00 -31.07 -7.46
CA GLY A 183 8.27 -31.76 -7.67
C GLY A 183 9.16 -31.76 -6.42
N THR A 184 10.47 -31.90 -6.63
CA THR A 184 11.43 -31.99 -5.53
C THR A 184 11.43 -30.73 -4.68
N TYR A 185 11.25 -30.90 -3.38
CA TYR A 185 11.16 -29.83 -2.40
C TYR A 185 12.00 -30.14 -1.16
N ASN A 186 12.91 -29.24 -0.81
CA ASN A 186 13.68 -29.31 0.42
C ASN A 186 12.91 -28.61 1.53
N ARG A 187 12.35 -29.37 2.47
CA ARG A 187 11.60 -28.83 3.59
C ARG A 187 12.51 -27.98 4.47
N PRO A 188 12.10 -26.77 4.85
CA PRO A 188 12.76 -26.02 5.91
C PRO A 188 12.70 -26.81 7.23
N GLN A 189 13.58 -26.51 8.17
CA GLN A 189 13.61 -27.18 9.48
C GLN A 189 12.29 -27.10 10.23
N GLU A 190 11.55 -26.03 10.00
CA GLU A 190 10.21 -25.79 10.58
C GLU A 190 9.15 -26.77 10.08
N GLU A 191 9.36 -27.39 8.93
CA GLU A 191 8.53 -28.43 8.34
C GLU A 191 9.11 -29.83 8.56
N GLY A 192 10.10 -29.97 9.44
CA GLY A 192 10.76 -31.23 9.81
C GLY A 192 11.99 -31.56 8.98
N GLY A 193 12.43 -30.71 8.06
CA GLY A 193 13.61 -30.90 7.21
C GLY A 193 13.49 -32.07 6.24
N GLY A 194 14.54 -32.31 5.47
CA GLY A 194 14.61 -33.41 4.50
C GLY A 194 13.93 -33.09 3.17
N GLU A 195 14.17 -33.97 2.20
CA GLU A 195 13.68 -33.81 0.82
C GLU A 195 12.37 -34.60 0.64
N THR A 196 11.42 -33.98 -0.12
CA THR A 196 10.18 -34.62 -0.52
C THR A 196 9.79 -34.19 -1.94
N SER A 197 8.69 -34.75 -2.44
CA SER A 197 8.03 -34.26 -3.65
C SER A 197 6.69 -33.63 -3.27
N THR A 198 6.39 -32.48 -3.85
CA THR A 198 5.15 -31.73 -3.55
C THR A 198 4.17 -31.76 -4.69
N TYR A 199 2.90 -31.54 -4.36
CA TYR A 199 1.89 -31.03 -5.31
C TYR A 199 2.23 -29.59 -5.71
N PRO A 200 1.62 -29.06 -6.79
CA PRO A 200 1.68 -27.64 -7.07
C PRO A 200 1.18 -26.83 -5.87
N PHE A 201 1.91 -25.81 -5.48
CA PHE A 201 1.52 -24.96 -4.35
C PHE A 201 2.02 -23.52 -4.52
N GLU A 202 1.38 -22.61 -3.83
CA GLU A 202 1.78 -21.21 -3.70
C GLU A 202 1.76 -20.80 -2.24
N THR A 203 2.75 -20.01 -1.84
CA THR A 203 2.82 -19.38 -0.53
C THR A 203 2.72 -17.87 -0.72
N TRP A 204 1.67 -17.27 -0.18
CA TRP A 204 1.44 -15.84 -0.22
C TRP A 204 1.79 -15.23 1.13
N ARG A 205 2.69 -14.28 1.13
CA ARG A 205 3.09 -13.55 2.32
C ARG A 205 2.53 -12.13 2.29
N TYR A 206 1.89 -11.76 3.39
CA TYR A 206 1.46 -10.41 3.68
C TYR A 206 2.22 -9.92 4.91
N ARG A 207 2.97 -8.81 4.80
CA ARG A 207 3.71 -8.24 5.92
C ARG A 207 2.80 -7.82 7.05
N TYR A 208 1.62 -7.35 6.70
CA TYR A 208 0.61 -6.95 7.66
C TYR A 208 -0.78 -7.13 7.09
N LEU A 209 -1.61 -7.85 7.82
CA LEU A 209 -3.06 -7.92 7.61
C LEU A 209 -3.75 -7.46 8.88
N GLU A 210 -4.53 -6.39 8.77
CA GLU A 210 -5.22 -5.87 9.93
C GLU A 210 -6.23 -6.85 10.51
N GLY A 211 -6.33 -6.81 11.83
CA GLY A 211 -7.17 -7.76 12.54
C GLY A 211 -6.58 -9.17 12.61
N ILE A 212 -5.54 -9.45 11.82
CA ILE A 212 -4.90 -10.75 11.71
C ILE A 212 -3.51 -10.70 12.33
N GLY A 213 -2.68 -9.74 11.91
CA GLY A 213 -1.33 -9.56 12.44
C GLY A 213 -0.28 -9.25 11.39
N GLN A 214 0.98 -9.38 11.81
CA GLN A 214 2.15 -9.21 10.95
C GLN A 214 2.63 -10.55 10.41
N GLU A 215 3.32 -10.52 9.25
CA GLU A 215 3.99 -11.67 8.65
C GLU A 215 3.02 -12.86 8.41
N ILE A 216 1.85 -12.55 7.83
CA ILE A 216 0.82 -13.57 7.56
C ILE A 216 1.19 -14.34 6.31
N ILE A 217 1.30 -15.66 6.48
CA ILE A 217 1.59 -16.61 5.41
C ILE A 217 0.33 -17.42 5.14
N ILE A 218 -0.12 -17.41 3.89
CA ILE A 218 -1.26 -18.20 3.39
C ILE A 218 -0.73 -19.17 2.36
N GLU A 219 -0.98 -20.45 2.56
CA GLU A 219 -0.59 -21.51 1.62
C GLU A 219 -1.79 -21.99 0.82
N PHE A 220 -1.57 -22.16 -0.47
CA PHE A 220 -2.54 -22.72 -1.41
C PHE A 220 -1.93 -23.94 -2.07
N VAL A 221 -2.68 -25.05 -2.12
CA VAL A 221 -2.22 -26.32 -2.66
C VAL A 221 -3.19 -26.83 -3.70
N ASP A 222 -2.67 -27.32 -4.82
CA ASP A 222 -3.43 -27.99 -5.87
C ASP A 222 -3.16 -29.51 -5.79
N THR A 223 -3.87 -30.20 -4.91
CA THR A 223 -3.73 -31.65 -4.72
C THR A 223 -4.26 -32.47 -5.87
N CYS A 224 -5.15 -31.91 -6.69
CA CYS A 224 -5.69 -32.57 -7.88
C CYS A 224 -4.84 -32.34 -9.14
N MET A 225 -3.86 -31.44 -9.10
CA MET A 225 -3.07 -31.01 -10.27
C MET A 225 -3.98 -30.50 -11.42
N CYS A 226 -5.07 -29.85 -11.07
CA CYS A 226 -6.10 -29.37 -12.01
C CYS A 226 -6.17 -27.83 -12.10
N GLY A 227 -5.27 -27.13 -11.41
CA GLY A 227 -5.22 -25.66 -11.34
C GLY A 227 -6.11 -25.08 -10.24
N ASP A 228 -6.85 -25.91 -9.50
CA ASP A 228 -7.67 -25.49 -8.37
C ASP A 228 -6.85 -25.50 -7.06
N TYR A 229 -6.29 -24.34 -6.74
CA TYR A 229 -5.49 -24.13 -5.53
C TYR A 229 -6.42 -23.78 -4.37
N HIS A 230 -6.60 -24.70 -3.45
CA HIS A 230 -7.36 -24.44 -2.22
C HIS A 230 -6.45 -23.97 -1.08
N MET A 231 -6.99 -23.12 -0.24
CA MET A 231 -6.28 -22.59 0.92
C MET A 231 -6.16 -23.68 2.00
N THR A 232 -4.94 -23.92 2.48
CA THR A 232 -4.69 -24.90 3.54
C THR A 232 -4.07 -24.28 4.78
N ILE A 233 -4.38 -24.86 5.94
CA ILE A 233 -3.75 -24.55 7.23
C ILE A 233 -2.62 -25.56 7.49
N ASP A 234 -2.73 -26.75 6.91
CA ASP A 234 -1.76 -27.84 7.07
C ASP A 234 -0.64 -27.74 6.02
N ARG A 235 0.52 -27.25 6.43
CA ARG A 235 1.71 -27.21 5.56
C ARG A 235 2.13 -28.54 4.97
N SER A 236 1.76 -29.66 5.62
CA SER A 236 2.09 -30.99 5.12
C SER A 236 1.16 -31.46 3.99
N GLU A 237 0.09 -30.73 3.68
CA GLU A 237 -0.84 -31.08 2.62
C GLU A 237 -0.21 -31.00 1.23
N LYS A 238 0.76 -30.10 1.06
CA LYS A 238 1.53 -29.99 -0.19
C LYS A 238 2.44 -31.22 -0.45
N ASP A 239 2.74 -32.04 0.58
CA ASP A 239 3.63 -33.19 0.45
C ASP A 239 2.94 -34.37 -0.27
N ALA A 240 3.25 -34.56 -1.54
CA ALA A 240 2.70 -35.63 -2.37
C ALA A 240 3.13 -37.05 -1.87
N LEU A 241 4.22 -37.12 -1.13
CA LEU A 241 4.72 -38.37 -0.54
C LEU A 241 4.24 -38.62 0.89
N LYS A 242 3.38 -37.75 1.43
CA LYS A 242 2.82 -37.84 2.78
C LYS A 242 2.26 -39.24 3.06
N ASN A 243 1.52 -39.79 2.10
CA ASN A 243 0.82 -41.09 2.23
C ASN A 243 1.62 -42.28 1.68
N VAL A 244 2.83 -42.07 1.13
CA VAL A 244 3.65 -43.17 0.55
C VAL A 244 4.57 -43.75 1.60
N PRO A 245 4.46 -45.04 1.95
CA PRO A 245 5.33 -45.69 2.93
C PRO A 245 6.81 -45.60 2.52
N GLY A 246 7.68 -45.23 3.45
CA GLY A 246 9.13 -45.19 3.23
C GLY A 246 9.68 -44.10 2.33
N ALA A 247 8.82 -43.27 1.71
CA ALA A 247 9.23 -42.14 0.86
C ALA A 247 8.96 -40.82 1.54
N GLY A 248 9.66 -39.73 1.16
CA GLY A 248 9.46 -38.41 1.67
C GLY A 248 9.58 -38.29 3.20
N LEU A 249 10.53 -38.99 3.78
CA LEU A 249 10.78 -38.96 5.23
C LEU A 249 11.34 -37.60 5.64
N THR A 250 10.89 -37.09 6.77
CA THR A 250 11.51 -35.91 7.40
C THR A 250 12.89 -36.27 7.95
N GLN A 251 13.70 -35.30 8.27
CA GLN A 251 15.03 -35.51 8.85
C GLN A 251 14.93 -36.25 10.19
N TYR A 252 13.92 -35.99 11.01
CA TYR A 252 13.69 -36.69 12.28
C TYR A 252 13.26 -38.16 12.08
N GLU A 253 12.44 -38.40 11.05
CA GLU A 253 12.02 -39.78 10.71
C GLU A 253 13.19 -40.59 10.15
N GLN A 254 14.08 -39.97 9.35
CA GLN A 254 15.31 -40.62 8.87
C GLN A 254 16.28 -40.96 10.02
N MET A 255 16.29 -40.13 11.07
CA MET A 255 17.09 -40.37 12.28
C MET A 255 16.43 -41.37 13.24
N GLY A 256 15.22 -41.84 12.95
CA GLY A 256 14.48 -42.74 13.84
C GLY A 256 13.91 -42.05 15.08
N LEU A 257 13.88 -40.74 15.11
CA LEU A 257 13.35 -39.91 16.22
C LEU A 257 11.85 -39.68 16.12
N ALA A 258 11.25 -39.94 14.97
CA ALA A 258 9.81 -39.83 14.70
C ALA A 258 9.38 -40.96 13.76
N ASN A 259 8.08 -41.26 13.71
CA ASN A 259 7.51 -42.25 12.81
C ASN A 259 6.54 -41.60 11.84
N LYS A 260 6.65 -41.92 10.56
CA LYS A 260 5.75 -41.39 9.52
C LYS A 260 4.28 -41.71 9.77
N ALA A 261 3.99 -42.88 10.40
CA ALA A 261 2.63 -43.24 10.78
C ALA A 261 1.98 -42.26 11.75
N ASP A 262 2.78 -41.54 12.53
CA ASP A 262 2.30 -40.57 13.51
C ASP A 262 1.73 -39.30 12.84
N ARG A 263 2.04 -39.06 11.54
CA ARG A 263 1.46 -37.96 10.76
C ARG A 263 -0.03 -38.16 10.44
N PHE A 264 -0.54 -39.39 10.54
CA PHE A 264 -1.91 -39.77 10.16
C PHE A 264 -2.90 -39.78 11.33
N THR A 265 -2.41 -39.74 12.54
CA THR A 265 -3.28 -39.71 13.71
C THR A 265 -3.53 -38.29 14.11
N ASN A 266 -4.81 -37.83 14.05
CA ASN A 266 -5.22 -36.57 14.68
C ASN A 266 -4.89 -36.53 16.19
N SER A 267 -4.49 -37.67 16.76
CA SER A 267 -3.94 -37.85 18.09
C SER A 267 -2.42 -37.72 18.15
N GLY A 268 -1.75 -37.47 17.01
CA GLY A 268 -0.30 -37.26 16.91
C GLY A 268 0.25 -36.04 17.67
N LEU A 269 -0.63 -35.22 18.21
CA LEU A 269 -0.26 -34.17 19.15
C LEU A 269 0.25 -34.72 20.50
N GLU A 270 -0.17 -35.92 20.90
CA GLU A 270 0.21 -36.49 22.20
C GLU A 270 1.40 -37.47 22.13
N GLN A 271 1.73 -37.97 20.93
CA GLN A 271 2.72 -39.07 20.78
C GLN A 271 4.05 -38.69 20.14
N LEU A 272 4.22 -37.48 19.68
CA LEU A 272 5.54 -36.93 19.42
C LEU A 272 6.23 -36.76 20.79
N GLY A 273 6.97 -37.76 21.20
CA GLY A 273 7.55 -37.93 22.52
C GLY A 273 8.04 -36.64 23.16
N ALA A 274 7.80 -36.52 24.45
CA ALA A 274 8.11 -35.36 25.29
C ALA A 274 9.60 -34.97 25.31
N GLY A 275 10.14 -34.59 24.15
CA GLY A 275 11.46 -34.00 24.03
C GLY A 275 11.33 -32.45 23.92
N PRO A 276 12.32 -31.72 24.41
CA PRO A 276 12.32 -30.24 24.40
C PRO A 276 12.20 -29.62 22.98
N PHE A 277 12.42 -30.42 21.93
CA PHE A 277 12.31 -30.00 20.53
C PHE A 277 10.87 -30.04 19.97
N ASN A 278 9.94 -30.74 20.63
CA ASN A 278 8.55 -30.85 20.16
C ASN A 278 7.62 -29.73 20.65
N GLN A 279 7.97 -29.04 21.72
CA GLN A 279 7.17 -27.91 22.22
C GLN A 279 7.11 -26.75 21.20
N ASP A 280 8.19 -26.50 20.45
CA ASP A 280 8.24 -25.45 19.44
C ASP A 280 7.38 -25.76 18.20
N LEU A 281 7.24 -27.04 17.82
CA LEU A 281 6.40 -27.43 16.68
C LEU A 281 4.91 -27.43 17.04
N GLN A 282 4.57 -27.79 18.28
CA GLN A 282 3.20 -27.73 18.78
C GLN A 282 2.73 -26.28 18.98
N SER A 283 3.57 -25.41 19.53
CA SER A 283 3.25 -23.99 19.69
C SER A 283 2.96 -23.33 18.33
N LYS A 284 3.73 -23.66 17.29
CA LYS A 284 3.52 -23.09 15.94
C LYS A 284 2.21 -23.55 15.26
N GLN A 285 1.69 -24.74 15.56
CA GLN A 285 0.36 -25.16 15.07
C GLN A 285 -0.77 -24.45 15.82
N PHE A 286 -0.63 -24.26 17.12
CA PHE A 286 -1.56 -23.48 17.91
C PHE A 286 -1.48 -21.99 17.56
N ASP A 287 -0.29 -21.47 17.29
CA ASP A 287 -0.09 -20.08 16.81
C ASP A 287 -0.78 -19.85 15.47
N ARG A 288 -0.83 -20.85 14.59
CA ARG A 288 -1.57 -20.76 13.32
C ARG A 288 -3.08 -20.82 13.52
N LEU A 289 -3.57 -21.70 14.35
CA LEU A 289 -4.98 -21.76 14.74
C LEU A 289 -5.39 -20.47 15.46
N GLU A 290 -4.50 -19.91 16.27
CA GLU A 290 -4.71 -18.63 16.94
C GLU A 290 -4.66 -17.47 15.95
N THR A 291 -3.73 -17.48 15.00
CA THR A 291 -3.68 -16.50 13.89
C THR A 291 -4.95 -16.59 13.05
N PHE A 292 -5.41 -17.80 12.74
CA PHE A 292 -6.67 -18.02 12.01
C PHE A 292 -7.91 -17.62 12.82
N ALA A 293 -7.87 -17.81 14.14
CA ALA A 293 -8.91 -17.33 15.06
C ALA A 293 -8.84 -15.80 15.27
N LYS A 294 -7.64 -15.22 15.24
CA LYS A 294 -7.41 -13.77 15.21
C LYS A 294 -7.88 -13.12 13.92
N LEU A 295 -7.94 -13.90 12.80
CA LEU A 295 -8.59 -13.49 11.55
C LEU A 295 -10.04 -13.01 11.76
N ASN A 296 -10.67 -13.44 12.83
CA ASN A 296 -12.05 -13.09 13.18
C ASN A 296 -12.15 -12.12 14.36
N ARG A 297 -11.04 -11.57 14.85
CA ARG A 297 -11.04 -10.59 15.96
C ARG A 297 -10.28 -9.33 15.56
N PRO A 298 -10.84 -8.14 15.81
CA PRO A 298 -10.08 -6.90 15.63
C PRO A 298 -8.86 -6.88 16.56
N PRO A 299 -7.72 -6.28 16.13
CA PRO A 299 -6.55 -6.11 16.97
C PRO A 299 -6.88 -5.31 18.22
N ALA A 300 -6.18 -5.58 19.31
CA ALA A 300 -6.35 -4.82 20.55
C ALA A 300 -5.79 -3.41 20.32
N ILE A 301 -6.65 -2.42 20.20
CA ILE A 301 -6.30 -1.02 20.02
C ILE A 301 -6.10 -0.40 21.40
N LYS A 302 -4.95 0.28 21.58
CA LYS A 302 -4.60 0.95 22.83
C LYS A 302 -5.55 2.12 23.12
N PHE A 303 -5.89 2.89 22.09
CA PHE A 303 -6.78 4.04 22.18
C PHE A 303 -8.10 3.75 21.48
N LYS A 304 -8.93 2.92 22.10
CA LYS A 304 -10.25 2.53 21.55
C LYS A 304 -11.18 3.71 21.33
N ASP A 305 -11.12 4.72 22.21
CA ASP A 305 -11.89 5.95 22.06
C ASP A 305 -11.51 6.72 20.78
N LEU A 306 -10.25 6.75 20.41
CA LEU A 306 -9.79 7.42 19.19
C LEU A 306 -10.10 6.58 17.93
N ASP A 307 -10.03 5.26 18.03
CA ASP A 307 -10.44 4.38 16.93
C ASP A 307 -11.94 4.48 16.64
N GLU A 308 -12.77 4.57 17.68
CA GLU A 308 -14.21 4.79 17.54
C GLU A 308 -14.51 6.12 16.83
N VAL A 309 -13.76 7.18 17.11
CA VAL A 309 -13.88 8.47 16.42
C VAL A 309 -13.59 8.32 14.92
N VAL A 310 -12.53 7.59 14.56
CA VAL A 310 -12.19 7.31 13.15
C VAL A 310 -13.27 6.46 12.49
N THR A 311 -13.75 5.44 13.19
CA THR A 311 -14.75 4.49 12.67
C THR A 311 -16.11 5.16 12.46
N SER A 312 -16.54 6.02 13.40
CA SER A 312 -17.79 6.77 13.29
C SER A 312 -17.72 7.95 12.33
N LYS A 313 -16.52 8.23 11.75
CA LYS A 313 -16.27 9.37 10.85
C LYS A 313 -16.66 10.73 11.46
N VAL A 314 -16.66 10.85 12.78
CA VAL A 314 -16.92 12.13 13.46
C VAL A 314 -15.73 13.05 13.29
N ARG A 315 -15.97 14.27 12.87
CA ARG A 315 -14.92 15.29 12.72
C ARG A 315 -14.88 16.18 13.96
N TYR A 316 -13.76 16.18 14.64
CA TYR A 316 -13.47 17.09 15.74
C TYR A 316 -12.48 18.17 15.28
N ASN A 317 -12.74 19.41 15.66
CA ASN A 317 -11.87 20.55 15.30
C ASN A 317 -11.50 21.42 16.52
N LEU A 318 -11.56 20.84 17.72
CA LEU A 318 -11.23 21.56 18.95
C LEU A 318 -9.72 21.66 19.20
N LEU A 319 -8.94 20.77 18.59
CA LEU A 319 -7.49 20.78 18.61
C LEU A 319 -6.97 20.80 17.15
N PRO A 320 -6.80 21.97 16.54
CA PRO A 320 -6.32 22.06 15.18
C PRO A 320 -4.84 21.68 15.07
N PHE A 321 -4.51 20.92 14.04
CA PHE A 321 -3.14 20.52 13.70
C PHE A 321 -2.97 20.40 12.18
N ASP A 322 -1.75 20.56 11.72
CA ASP A 322 -1.39 20.45 10.32
C ASP A 322 -0.70 19.08 10.07
N VAL A 323 -0.94 18.49 8.92
CA VAL A 323 -0.38 17.18 8.52
C VAL A 323 0.28 17.29 7.16
N ARG A 324 1.46 16.72 7.04
CA ARG A 324 2.20 16.56 5.80
C ARG A 324 2.61 15.10 5.64
N ALA A 325 2.44 14.55 4.46
CA ALA A 325 2.97 13.26 4.06
C ALA A 325 3.98 13.45 2.92
N ASP A 326 5.14 12.85 3.08
CA ASP A 326 6.21 12.84 2.08
C ASP A 326 6.41 11.39 1.56
N PHE A 327 7.13 11.23 0.45
CA PHE A 327 7.35 9.93 -0.18
C PHE A 327 8.81 9.74 -0.52
N VAL A 328 9.41 8.65 -0.04
CA VAL A 328 10.81 8.30 -0.27
C VAL A 328 10.89 6.82 -0.63
N ARG A 329 11.52 6.45 -1.74
CA ARG A 329 11.69 5.05 -2.12
C ARG A 329 12.64 4.33 -1.16
N VAL A 330 12.24 3.15 -0.71
CA VAL A 330 13.09 2.25 0.09
C VAL A 330 13.55 1.06 -0.76
N THR A 331 12.60 0.44 -1.46
CA THR A 331 12.85 -0.63 -2.42
C THR A 331 12.04 -0.34 -3.69
N SER A 332 12.18 -1.18 -4.72
CA SER A 332 11.40 -1.05 -5.97
C SER A 332 9.89 -1.10 -5.74
N ASP A 333 9.43 -1.77 -4.67
CA ASP A 333 8.01 -1.99 -4.37
C ASP A 333 7.54 -1.37 -3.04
N THR A 334 8.43 -0.68 -2.32
CA THR A 334 8.12 -0.09 -1.01
C THR A 334 8.55 1.37 -0.94
N VAL A 335 7.60 2.21 -0.61
CA VAL A 335 7.78 3.65 -0.38
C VAL A 335 7.64 3.93 1.11
N LEU A 336 8.63 4.58 1.70
CA LEU A 336 8.52 5.14 3.04
C LEU A 336 7.66 6.41 2.95
N VAL A 337 6.62 6.47 3.76
CA VAL A 337 5.72 7.63 3.86
C VAL A 337 5.93 8.28 5.23
N PRO A 338 6.85 9.26 5.34
CA PRO A 338 6.96 10.07 6.53
C PRO A 338 5.72 10.94 6.71
N VAL A 339 5.00 10.74 7.80
CA VAL A 339 3.88 11.57 8.21
C VAL A 339 4.36 12.51 9.31
N THR A 340 4.23 13.81 9.07
CA THR A 340 4.63 14.86 10.00
C THR A 340 3.40 15.61 10.46
N LEU A 341 3.18 15.70 11.77
CA LEU A 341 2.12 16.47 12.39
C LEU A 341 2.72 17.69 13.08
N GLN A 342 2.09 18.84 12.91
CA GLN A 342 2.46 20.08 13.61
C GLN A 342 1.30 20.58 14.44
N ILE A 343 1.51 20.70 15.75
CA ILE A 343 0.53 21.15 16.74
C ILE A 343 1.07 22.40 17.44
N ARG A 344 0.33 23.51 17.38
CA ARG A 344 0.74 24.73 18.07
C ARG A 344 0.67 24.54 19.58
N LYS A 345 1.74 24.87 20.31
CA LYS A 345 1.81 24.68 21.76
C LYS A 345 0.71 25.43 22.51
N LYS A 346 0.27 26.58 22.03
CA LYS A 346 -0.86 27.33 22.59
C LYS A 346 -2.22 26.60 22.52
N ASN A 347 -2.32 25.58 21.67
CA ASN A 347 -3.52 24.75 21.55
C ASN A 347 -3.48 23.53 22.49
N VAL A 348 -2.38 23.31 23.23
CA VAL A 348 -2.18 22.20 24.16
C VAL A 348 -2.39 22.70 25.58
N THR A 349 -3.06 21.89 26.40
CA THR A 349 -3.25 22.20 27.83
C THR A 349 -2.07 21.65 28.62
N TYR A 350 -1.38 22.55 29.32
CA TYR A 350 -0.27 22.19 30.20
C TYR A 350 -0.76 22.13 31.65
N VAL A 351 -0.27 21.16 32.39
CA VAL A 351 -0.56 20.98 33.83
C VAL A 351 0.76 20.96 34.58
N ASN A 352 0.83 21.78 35.63
CA ASN A 352 2.02 21.85 36.47
C ASN A 352 2.16 20.58 37.31
N LYS A 353 3.32 19.94 37.21
CA LYS A 353 3.75 18.86 38.12
C LYS A 353 5.18 19.12 38.54
N ASP A 354 5.37 19.34 39.81
CA ASP A 354 6.71 19.53 40.44
C ASP A 354 7.55 20.63 39.75
N GLY A 355 6.93 21.74 39.36
CA GLY A 355 7.63 22.86 38.71
C GLY A 355 7.88 22.68 37.21
N VAL A 356 7.34 21.61 36.63
CA VAL A 356 7.36 21.35 35.17
C VAL A 356 5.94 21.40 34.62
N GLU A 357 5.74 22.23 33.62
CA GLU A 357 4.51 22.28 32.83
C GLU A 357 4.51 21.16 31.81
N ARG A 358 3.59 20.21 31.96
CA ARG A 358 3.48 19.02 31.11
C ARG A 358 2.26 19.06 30.23
N GLY A 359 2.46 19.05 28.91
CA GLY A 359 1.44 18.80 27.91
C GLY A 359 1.51 17.33 27.47
N THR A 360 0.35 16.65 27.38
CA THR A 360 0.29 15.25 26.93
C THR A 360 -0.70 15.10 25.79
N LEU A 361 -0.22 14.55 24.67
CA LEU A 361 -1.01 14.29 23.48
C LEU A 361 -1.03 12.80 23.18
N ASN A 362 -2.22 12.23 23.02
CA ASN A 362 -2.38 10.90 22.43
C ASN A 362 -2.66 11.04 20.93
N ILE A 363 -1.89 10.33 20.14
CA ILE A 363 -1.99 10.33 18.67
C ILE A 363 -2.38 8.93 18.23
N TYR A 364 -3.42 8.83 17.44
CA TYR A 364 -3.83 7.62 16.75
C TYR A 364 -3.92 7.89 15.26
N GLY A 365 -3.32 7.03 14.46
CA GLY A 365 -3.41 7.08 13.01
C GLY A 365 -3.77 5.74 12.41
N ARG A 366 -4.67 5.77 11.44
CA ARG A 366 -5.10 4.60 10.68
C ARG A 366 -4.98 4.87 9.19
N VAL A 367 -4.26 3.99 8.50
CA VAL A 367 -4.11 4.02 7.04
C VAL A 367 -4.93 2.87 6.47
N THR A 368 -5.90 3.20 5.64
CA THR A 368 -6.76 2.21 4.98
C THR A 368 -6.54 2.22 3.48
N THR A 369 -6.61 1.05 2.85
CA THR A 369 -6.72 0.94 1.40
C THR A 369 -8.10 1.43 0.96
N LEU A 370 -8.29 1.62 -0.35
CA LEU A 370 -9.59 1.99 -0.92
C LEU A 370 -10.68 0.94 -0.64
N THR A 371 -10.28 -0.32 -0.47
CA THR A 371 -11.21 -1.40 -0.11
C THR A 371 -11.62 -1.39 1.38
N GLY A 372 -11.23 -0.35 2.14
CA GLY A 372 -11.55 -0.23 3.58
C GLY A 372 -10.68 -1.12 4.47
N ARG A 373 -9.72 -1.84 3.90
CA ARG A 373 -8.77 -2.64 4.66
C ARG A 373 -7.73 -1.71 5.29
N ILE A 374 -7.45 -1.90 6.57
CA ILE A 374 -6.36 -1.20 7.22
C ILE A 374 -5.03 -1.75 6.71
N ALA A 375 -4.24 -0.87 6.14
CA ALA A 375 -2.86 -1.18 5.72
C ALA A 375 -1.91 -1.02 6.90
N GLN A 376 -2.14 -0.04 7.78
CA GLN A 376 -1.29 0.23 8.93
C GLN A 376 -2.01 1.06 9.99
N THR A 377 -1.65 0.88 11.26
CA THR A 377 -2.02 1.75 12.36
C THR A 377 -0.79 2.19 13.13
N PHE A 378 -0.88 3.32 13.79
CA PHE A 378 0.12 3.76 14.74
C PHE A 378 -0.52 4.49 15.92
N GLU A 379 0.05 4.30 17.08
CA GLU A 379 -0.42 4.88 18.34
C GLU A 379 0.77 5.34 19.14
N ASP A 380 0.79 6.62 19.49
CA ASP A 380 1.87 7.19 20.26
C ASP A 380 1.34 8.18 21.31
N THR A 381 2.04 8.29 22.43
CA THR A 381 1.84 9.33 23.43
C THR A 381 3.03 10.28 23.41
N VAL A 382 2.79 11.53 23.10
CA VAL A 382 3.80 12.59 23.08
C VAL A 382 3.66 13.41 24.35
N GLN A 383 4.76 13.54 25.09
CA GLN A 383 4.87 14.42 26.25
C GLN A 383 5.76 15.62 25.91
N ASP A 384 5.27 16.81 26.22
CA ASP A 384 6.00 18.07 26.06
C ASP A 384 6.16 18.70 27.44
N ASP A 385 7.33 18.48 28.03
CA ASP A 385 7.69 18.98 29.35
C ASP A 385 8.46 20.30 29.22
N GLN A 386 7.96 21.36 29.85
CA GLN A 386 8.54 22.70 29.77
C GLN A 386 8.70 23.29 31.16
N PRO A 387 9.83 23.95 31.44
CA PRO A 387 9.95 24.76 32.65
C PRO A 387 8.88 25.86 32.68
N VAL A 388 8.26 26.09 33.85
CA VAL A 388 7.19 27.09 34.03
C VAL A 388 7.58 28.46 33.47
N GLU A 389 8.84 28.89 33.66
CA GLU A 389 9.34 30.18 33.23
C GLU A 389 9.49 30.33 31.71
N LEU A 390 9.65 29.20 30.99
CA LEU A 390 9.85 29.18 29.55
C LEU A 390 8.53 29.00 28.78
N LEU A 391 7.52 28.38 29.36
CA LEU A 391 6.28 28.09 28.68
C LEU A 391 5.65 29.31 27.99
N PRO A 392 5.50 30.49 28.63
CA PRO A 392 4.90 31.67 27.98
C PRO A 392 5.66 32.12 26.73
N LYS A 393 6.99 31.92 26.69
CA LYS A 393 7.85 32.32 25.56
C LYS A 393 7.75 31.41 24.35
N ILE A 394 7.34 30.18 24.57
CA ILE A 394 7.32 29.14 23.53
C ILE A 394 5.92 28.75 23.08
N LEU A 395 4.86 29.34 23.62
CA LEU A 395 3.48 29.04 23.24
C LEU A 395 3.20 29.26 21.76
N GLU A 396 3.90 30.22 21.13
CA GLU A 396 3.76 30.46 19.68
C GLU A 396 4.55 29.44 18.83
N ASN A 397 5.38 28.63 19.44
CA ASN A 397 6.07 27.53 18.76
C ASN A 397 5.12 26.33 18.56
N SER A 398 5.56 25.40 17.73
CA SER A 398 4.82 24.15 17.48
C SER A 398 5.59 22.94 17.97
N SER A 399 4.87 21.98 18.52
CA SER A 399 5.34 20.62 18.71
C SER A 399 5.20 19.87 17.40
N ILE A 400 6.22 19.10 17.03
CA ILE A 400 6.25 18.36 15.78
C ILE A 400 6.40 16.88 16.11
N TYR A 401 5.45 16.08 15.64
CA TYR A 401 5.48 14.63 15.69
C TYR A 401 5.80 14.07 14.32
N TRP A 402 6.49 12.95 14.25
CA TRP A 402 6.90 12.30 13.03
C TRP A 402 6.76 10.78 13.13
N LYS A 403 6.20 10.18 12.08
CA LYS A 403 6.08 8.72 11.96
C LYS A 403 6.34 8.31 10.52
N ALA A 404 7.23 7.38 10.29
CA ALA A 404 7.50 6.84 8.96
C ALA A 404 6.76 5.52 8.78
N LEU A 405 5.99 5.42 7.70
CA LEU A 405 5.14 4.29 7.38
C LEU A 405 5.61 3.64 6.07
N PRO A 406 6.09 2.38 6.08
CA PRO A 406 6.39 1.68 4.85
C PRO A 406 5.09 1.21 4.19
N LEU A 407 4.80 1.75 3.00
CA LEU A 407 3.63 1.42 2.21
C LEU A 407 4.02 1.02 0.79
N ARG A 408 3.18 0.25 0.12
CA ARG A 408 3.29 0.01 -1.31
C ARG A 408 2.76 1.19 -2.12
N PRO A 409 3.18 1.36 -3.38
CA PRO A 409 2.50 2.26 -4.30
C PRO A 409 1.01 1.95 -4.36
N GLY A 410 0.17 2.99 -4.32
CA GLY A 410 -1.28 2.82 -4.32
C GLY A 410 -2.03 3.98 -3.67
N ARG A 411 -3.34 3.86 -3.62
CA ARG A 411 -4.20 4.87 -3.02
C ARG A 411 -4.64 4.44 -1.62
N TYR A 412 -4.52 5.35 -0.67
CA TYR A 412 -4.84 5.11 0.73
C TYR A 412 -5.64 6.27 1.30
N ARG A 413 -6.45 5.98 2.30
CA ARG A 413 -7.03 6.96 3.18
C ARG A 413 -6.24 6.99 4.47
N PHE A 414 -5.86 8.18 4.91
CA PHE A 414 -5.20 8.42 6.18
C PHE A 414 -6.21 9.10 7.11
N ASP A 415 -6.47 8.50 8.24
CA ASP A 415 -7.27 9.05 9.32
C ASP A 415 -6.39 9.23 10.55
N ILE A 416 -6.29 10.46 11.05
CA ILE A 416 -5.45 10.81 12.20
C ILE A 416 -6.31 11.53 13.23
N VAL A 417 -6.21 11.09 14.47
CA VAL A 417 -6.84 11.72 15.62
C VAL A 417 -5.76 12.10 16.63
N VAL A 418 -5.84 13.31 17.13
CA VAL A 418 -4.98 13.82 18.21
C VAL A 418 -5.88 14.24 19.36
N LYS A 419 -5.58 13.75 20.56
CA LYS A 419 -6.27 14.09 21.80
C LYS A 419 -5.31 14.78 22.77
N ASP A 420 -5.68 15.97 23.20
CA ASP A 420 -5.07 16.65 24.36
C ASP A 420 -5.63 16.02 25.64
N VAL A 421 -4.80 15.22 26.31
CA VAL A 421 -5.19 14.42 27.48
C VAL A 421 -5.60 15.32 28.66
N ASN A 422 -4.89 16.43 28.85
CA ASN A 422 -5.15 17.35 29.96
C ASN A 422 -6.36 18.25 29.73
N GLY A 423 -6.61 18.63 28.48
CA GLY A 423 -7.70 19.52 28.08
C GLY A 423 -8.94 18.80 27.56
N ASP A 424 -8.89 17.48 27.40
CA ASP A 424 -9.95 16.64 26.80
C ASP A 424 -10.47 17.17 25.46
N ARG A 425 -9.57 17.75 24.66
CA ARG A 425 -9.87 18.29 23.34
C ARG A 425 -9.31 17.39 22.26
N MET A 426 -10.09 17.22 21.19
CA MET A 426 -9.67 16.39 20.06
C MET A 426 -9.66 17.17 18.76
N GLY A 427 -8.76 16.76 17.88
CA GLY A 427 -8.73 17.14 16.49
C GLY A 427 -8.68 15.90 15.61
N THR A 428 -9.31 15.98 14.44
CA THR A 428 -9.32 14.90 13.45
C THR A 428 -8.84 15.43 12.10
N TRP A 429 -8.07 14.61 11.40
CA TRP A 429 -7.66 14.87 10.04
C TRP A 429 -7.86 13.60 9.21
N SER A 430 -8.49 13.74 8.05
CA SER A 430 -8.78 12.61 7.15
C SER A 430 -8.57 13.07 5.72
N ARG A 431 -7.74 12.35 4.95
CA ARG A 431 -7.46 12.66 3.55
C ARG A 431 -7.06 11.40 2.77
N GLY A 432 -7.48 11.36 1.49
CA GLY A 432 -6.95 10.42 0.51
C GLY A 432 -5.52 10.81 0.11
N ILE A 433 -4.62 9.85 0.06
CA ILE A 433 -3.22 10.03 -0.32
C ILE A 433 -2.85 8.97 -1.35
N THR A 434 -2.27 9.41 -2.47
CA THR A 434 -1.70 8.50 -3.46
C THR A 434 -0.20 8.35 -3.18
N VAL A 435 0.23 7.15 -2.81
CA VAL A 435 1.64 6.77 -2.71
C VAL A 435 2.15 6.49 -4.11
N PRO A 436 3.12 7.28 -4.61
CA PRO A 436 3.58 7.16 -5.99
C PRO A 436 4.32 5.85 -6.23
N ASP A 437 4.23 5.37 -7.46
CA ASP A 437 5.04 4.27 -7.94
C ASP A 437 6.39 4.82 -8.41
N MET A 438 7.45 4.45 -7.71
CA MET A 438 8.84 4.86 -7.98
C MET A 438 9.72 3.67 -8.37
N SER A 439 9.10 2.58 -8.87
CA SER A 439 9.80 1.37 -9.29
C SER A 439 10.77 1.60 -10.46
N ASP A 440 11.66 0.66 -10.66
CA ASP A 440 12.75 0.80 -11.66
C ASP A 440 12.23 0.84 -13.11
N ASP A 441 11.06 0.29 -13.38
CA ASP A 441 10.40 0.28 -14.68
C ASP A 441 9.69 1.60 -15.05
N LYS A 442 9.57 2.54 -14.11
CA LYS A 442 8.89 3.84 -14.35
C LYS A 442 9.77 4.92 -14.99
N GLY A 443 11.05 4.64 -15.18
CA GLY A 443 12.02 5.61 -15.70
C GLY A 443 12.38 6.67 -14.64
N LEU A 444 12.87 7.83 -15.09
CA LEU A 444 13.36 8.90 -14.22
C LEU A 444 12.23 9.40 -13.30
N THR A 445 12.42 9.29 -11.99
CA THR A 445 11.44 9.72 -10.98
C THR A 445 12.12 10.30 -9.74
N ASN A 446 11.36 10.85 -8.80
CA ASN A 446 11.90 11.50 -7.61
C ASN A 446 11.05 11.27 -6.36
N SER A 447 11.68 11.40 -5.19
CA SER A 447 10.98 11.54 -3.91
C SER A 447 10.24 12.86 -3.83
N THR A 448 9.45 13.07 -2.79
CA THR A 448 8.93 14.41 -2.49
C THR A 448 10.08 15.41 -2.33
N LEU A 449 9.91 16.61 -2.89
CA LEU A 449 10.77 17.75 -2.61
C LEU A 449 10.41 18.32 -1.24
N ILE A 450 11.28 18.12 -0.26
CA ILE A 450 11.06 18.53 1.13
C ILE A 450 11.79 19.86 1.39
N LEU A 451 11.02 20.90 1.72
CA LEU A 451 11.55 22.13 2.30
C LEU A 451 11.68 21.95 3.81
N ALA A 452 12.86 22.16 4.35
CA ALA A 452 13.19 21.85 5.75
C ALA A 452 13.72 23.07 6.49
N ASP A 453 13.42 23.17 7.78
CA ASP A 453 14.05 24.15 8.67
C ASP A 453 15.32 23.59 9.34
N VAL A 454 15.42 22.27 9.47
CA VAL A 454 16.62 21.56 9.95
C VAL A 454 17.03 20.52 8.92
N MET A 455 18.29 20.58 8.51
CA MET A 455 18.92 19.57 7.67
C MET A 455 20.36 19.36 8.16
N GLU A 456 20.64 18.17 8.69
CA GLU A 456 21.90 17.86 9.37
C GLU A 456 22.33 16.42 9.04
N LYS A 457 23.62 16.19 8.83
CA LYS A 457 24.14 14.84 8.71
C LYS A 457 24.11 14.13 10.06
N VAL A 458 23.66 12.89 10.06
CA VAL A 458 23.64 12.07 11.26
C VAL A 458 24.89 11.20 11.38
N PRO A 459 25.35 10.88 12.60
CA PRO A 459 26.43 9.94 12.81
C PRO A 459 26.09 8.56 12.22
N SER A 460 27.10 7.81 11.76
CA SER A 460 26.93 6.50 11.10
C SER A 460 26.06 5.51 11.90
N LYS A 461 26.13 5.55 13.23
CA LYS A 461 25.30 4.73 14.12
C LYS A 461 23.81 5.09 14.13
N SER A 462 23.46 6.26 13.62
CA SER A 462 22.09 6.78 13.58
C SER A 462 21.50 6.80 12.18
N VAL A 463 22.20 6.24 11.19
CA VAL A 463 21.71 6.14 9.81
C VAL A 463 20.45 5.29 9.77
N GLY A 464 19.38 5.84 9.17
CA GLY A 464 18.07 5.18 9.09
C GLY A 464 17.33 5.01 10.42
N ALA A 465 17.84 5.58 11.52
CA ALA A 465 17.22 5.49 12.84
C ALA A 465 16.98 6.87 13.45
N GLY A 466 15.84 7.00 14.17
CA GLY A 466 15.48 8.24 14.86
C GLY A 466 14.48 9.11 14.09
N ASN A 467 13.97 10.12 14.80
CA ASN A 467 12.96 11.01 14.25
C ASN A 467 13.55 11.91 13.16
N PHE A 468 12.85 12.04 12.04
CA PHE A 468 13.22 12.86 10.87
C PHE A 468 14.46 12.37 10.11
N VAL A 469 14.97 11.18 10.38
CA VAL A 469 16.16 10.65 9.70
C VAL A 469 15.75 9.90 8.43
N ILE A 470 16.22 10.40 7.28
CA ILE A 470 16.07 9.77 5.98
C ILE A 470 17.47 9.44 5.47
N GLY A 471 17.80 8.14 5.45
CA GLY A 471 19.15 7.71 5.13
C GLY A 471 20.19 8.27 6.09
N THR A 472 21.10 9.09 5.58
CA THR A 472 22.22 9.71 6.34
C THR A 472 21.93 11.13 6.84
N THR A 473 20.72 11.64 6.60
CA THR A 473 20.39 13.04 6.85
C THR A 473 19.14 13.16 7.70
N LYS A 474 19.22 13.98 8.73
CA LYS A 474 18.04 14.42 9.49
C LYS A 474 17.41 15.59 8.74
N VAL A 475 16.16 15.40 8.30
CA VAL A 475 15.40 16.38 7.51
C VAL A 475 14.09 16.67 8.24
N ARG A 476 13.97 17.82 8.90
CA ARG A 476 12.74 18.23 9.55
C ARG A 476 11.95 19.15 8.61
N PRO A 477 10.83 18.69 8.05
CA PRO A 477 10.09 19.47 7.08
C PRO A 477 9.40 20.68 7.72
N ARG A 478 9.25 21.75 6.93
CA ARG A 478 8.30 22.82 7.18
C ARG A 478 6.95 22.43 6.58
N LEU A 479 5.91 22.60 7.37
CA LEU A 479 4.55 22.29 6.92
C LEU A 479 3.89 23.53 6.32
N ASP A 480 3.08 23.28 5.31
CA ASP A 480 2.11 24.26 4.83
C ASP A 480 1.01 24.44 5.90
N GLY A 481 0.40 25.60 5.96
CA GLY A 481 -0.72 25.82 6.87
C GLY A 481 -1.97 25.07 6.41
N SER A 482 -2.83 24.71 7.35
CA SER A 482 -4.13 24.08 7.08
C SER A 482 -5.07 24.92 6.22
N ASP A 483 -4.79 26.24 6.15
CA ASP A 483 -5.47 27.21 5.29
C ASP A 483 -4.93 27.24 3.84
N GLY A 484 -4.02 26.34 3.50
CA GLY A 484 -3.35 26.30 2.20
C GLY A 484 -2.23 27.33 2.03
N THR A 485 -1.83 28.04 3.08
CA THR A 485 -0.66 28.94 3.01
C THR A 485 0.61 28.09 2.93
N PRO A 486 1.53 28.40 2.00
CA PRO A 486 2.81 27.71 1.92
C PRO A 486 3.68 27.87 3.15
N ALA A 487 4.62 26.95 3.32
CA ALA A 487 5.61 26.95 4.41
C ALA A 487 6.28 28.32 4.53
N LYS A 488 6.32 28.85 5.75
CA LYS A 488 6.84 30.20 6.05
C LYS A 488 8.27 30.15 6.54
N PHE A 489 9.12 31.01 6.01
CA PHE A 489 10.52 31.18 6.40
C PHE A 489 10.81 32.65 6.68
N ASN A 490 11.60 32.91 7.72
CA ASN A 490 12.12 34.25 8.00
C ASN A 490 13.37 34.51 7.17
N ARG A 491 13.64 35.77 6.79
CA ARG A 491 14.83 36.16 6.02
C ARG A 491 16.16 35.80 6.68
N ASN A 492 16.21 35.72 8.00
CA ASN A 492 17.41 35.33 8.76
C ASN A 492 17.62 33.79 8.80
N GLN A 493 16.69 33.00 8.26
CA GLN A 493 16.79 31.56 8.17
C GLN A 493 17.45 31.13 6.85
N LYS A 494 17.84 29.86 6.80
CA LYS A 494 18.23 29.19 5.57
C LYS A 494 17.05 28.38 5.04
N LEU A 495 16.86 28.40 3.75
CA LEU A 495 16.01 27.45 3.05
C LEU A 495 16.83 26.20 2.82
N ASN A 496 16.52 25.15 3.53
CA ASN A 496 17.06 23.84 3.24
C ASN A 496 16.06 23.05 2.40
N PHE A 497 16.57 22.32 1.43
CA PHE A 497 15.72 21.39 0.67
C PHE A 497 16.43 20.08 0.42
N TRP A 498 15.64 19.04 0.43
CA TRP A 498 16.08 17.67 0.29
C TRP A 498 15.18 16.93 -0.70
N MET A 499 15.78 16.16 -1.59
CA MET A 499 15.09 15.32 -2.56
C MET A 499 16.02 14.20 -3.02
N GLN A 500 15.46 13.04 -3.35
CA GLN A 500 16.16 11.98 -4.06
C GLN A 500 15.63 11.85 -5.49
N VAL A 501 16.50 11.54 -6.40
CA VAL A 501 16.19 11.21 -7.79
C VAL A 501 16.56 9.77 -8.04
N TYR A 502 15.70 9.04 -8.70
CA TYR A 502 15.80 7.60 -8.94
C TYR A 502 15.79 7.28 -10.43
N ASN A 503 16.34 6.13 -10.77
CA ASN A 503 16.34 5.57 -12.11
C ASN A 503 17.07 6.46 -13.14
N LEU A 504 18.15 7.10 -12.71
CA LEU A 504 19.05 7.80 -13.62
C LEU A 504 19.72 6.78 -14.55
N GLY A 505 19.80 7.11 -15.81
CA GLY A 505 20.53 6.32 -16.79
C GLY A 505 22.01 6.19 -16.41
N VAL A 506 22.55 4.99 -16.52
CA VAL A 506 23.96 4.68 -16.27
C VAL A 506 24.62 4.28 -17.57
N SER A 507 25.75 4.86 -17.87
CA SER A 507 26.54 4.52 -19.07
C SER A 507 27.19 3.13 -18.93
N ASP A 508 27.02 2.28 -19.92
CA ASP A 508 27.62 0.95 -19.92
C ASP A 508 29.14 0.98 -19.84
N GLN A 509 29.76 2.01 -20.40
CA GLN A 509 31.23 2.16 -20.46
C GLN A 509 31.79 2.67 -19.13
N SER A 510 31.23 3.75 -18.59
CA SER A 510 31.75 4.40 -17.38
C SER A 510 31.16 3.88 -16.10
N LYS A 511 30.02 3.15 -16.16
CA LYS A 511 29.21 2.74 -15.03
C LYS A 511 28.79 3.92 -14.12
N LYS A 512 28.63 5.11 -14.74
CA LYS A 512 28.26 6.35 -14.07
C LYS A 512 27.02 6.96 -14.71
N SER A 513 26.20 7.61 -13.91
CA SER A 513 25.10 8.44 -14.37
C SER A 513 25.63 9.79 -14.86
N SER A 514 24.90 10.43 -15.77
CA SER A 514 25.19 11.77 -16.26
C SER A 514 23.91 12.57 -16.33
N ALA A 515 23.77 13.54 -15.45
CA ALA A 515 22.61 14.43 -15.42
C ALA A 515 23.03 15.87 -15.11
N GLN A 516 22.23 16.81 -15.61
CA GLN A 516 22.30 18.22 -15.29
C GLN A 516 21.14 18.57 -14.36
N ILE A 517 21.45 19.25 -13.27
CA ILE A 517 20.48 19.66 -12.27
C ILE A 517 20.44 21.20 -12.22
N GLU A 518 19.27 21.77 -12.47
CA GLU A 518 19.02 23.20 -12.46
C GLU A 518 18.14 23.53 -11.25
N TYR A 519 18.54 24.54 -10.48
CA TYR A 519 17.81 25.04 -9.32
C TYR A 519 17.35 26.46 -9.61
N ASP A 520 16.04 26.67 -9.71
CA ASP A 520 15.43 27.95 -9.98
C ASP A 520 14.55 28.38 -8.81
N ILE A 521 14.79 29.58 -8.27
CA ILE A 521 13.87 30.25 -7.36
C ILE A 521 13.27 31.46 -8.08
N VAL A 522 11.95 31.41 -8.24
CA VAL A 522 11.18 32.43 -8.95
C VAL A 522 10.26 33.14 -7.98
N ASN A 523 10.25 34.46 -7.99
CA ASN A 523 9.24 35.23 -7.27
C ASN A 523 7.88 35.06 -7.96
N SER A 524 6.89 34.54 -7.22
CA SER A 524 5.59 34.16 -7.78
C SER A 524 4.79 35.36 -8.32
N ALA A 525 4.99 36.56 -7.75
CA ALA A 525 4.29 37.79 -8.17
C ALA A 525 4.94 38.42 -9.42
N THR A 526 6.27 38.57 -9.42
CA THR A 526 7.00 39.22 -10.51
C THR A 526 7.40 38.30 -11.64
N LYS A 527 7.30 37.00 -11.45
CA LYS A 527 7.79 35.95 -12.35
C LYS A 527 9.29 36.03 -12.68
N LYS A 528 10.04 36.78 -11.88
CA LYS A 528 11.48 36.96 -12.05
C LYS A 528 12.23 35.87 -11.29
N ALA A 529 13.17 35.22 -11.96
CA ALA A 529 14.13 34.33 -11.31
C ALA A 529 15.08 35.15 -10.44
N VAL A 530 15.18 34.79 -9.16
CA VAL A 530 16.06 35.46 -8.18
C VAL A 530 17.28 34.60 -7.87
N VAL A 531 17.20 33.31 -8.10
CA VAL A 531 18.31 32.37 -8.03
C VAL A 531 18.23 31.43 -9.21
N HIS A 532 19.36 31.22 -9.87
CA HIS A 532 19.55 30.19 -10.89
C HIS A 532 20.91 29.57 -10.71
N THR A 533 20.96 28.26 -10.51
CA THR A 533 22.22 27.51 -10.31
C THR A 533 22.12 26.19 -11.07
N VAL A 534 23.20 25.82 -11.73
CA VAL A 534 23.31 24.56 -12.49
C VAL A 534 24.47 23.74 -11.95
N GLU A 535 24.23 22.46 -11.74
CA GLU A 535 25.24 21.48 -11.31
C GLU A 535 25.12 20.20 -12.15
N THR A 536 26.17 19.40 -12.13
CA THR A 536 26.20 18.08 -12.77
C THR A 536 26.38 16.98 -11.72
N THR A 537 26.02 15.75 -12.07
CA THR A 537 26.23 14.58 -11.19
C THR A 537 27.69 14.41 -10.78
N ASP A 538 28.63 14.76 -11.66
CA ASP A 538 30.08 14.72 -11.33
C ASP A 538 30.45 15.70 -10.22
N GLN A 539 29.88 16.91 -10.23
CA GLN A 539 30.11 17.92 -9.18
C GLN A 539 29.51 17.53 -7.84
N LEU A 540 28.41 16.76 -7.86
CA LEU A 540 27.78 16.22 -6.66
C LEU A 540 28.55 15.04 -6.05
N GLY A 541 29.55 14.50 -6.76
CA GLY A 541 30.34 13.36 -6.31
C GLY A 541 29.55 12.05 -6.20
N ASN A 542 28.35 12.01 -6.79
CA ASN A 542 27.48 10.84 -6.82
C ASN A 542 27.13 10.49 -8.27
N SER A 543 27.41 9.27 -8.67
CA SER A 543 27.30 8.81 -10.05
C SER A 543 26.48 7.51 -10.20
N GLY A 544 25.68 7.15 -9.19
CA GLY A 544 24.80 5.98 -9.22
C GLY A 544 23.47 6.26 -9.92
N GLU A 545 22.62 5.24 -10.00
CA GLU A 545 21.25 5.33 -10.51
C GLU A 545 20.34 6.17 -9.60
N GLN A 546 20.77 6.38 -8.37
CA GLN A 546 20.09 7.21 -7.37
C GLN A 546 21.04 8.29 -6.87
N ILE A 547 20.55 9.53 -6.83
CA ILE A 547 21.28 10.66 -6.26
C ILE A 547 20.42 11.35 -5.20
N THR A 548 21.10 11.93 -4.19
CA THR A 548 20.45 12.74 -3.16
C THR A 548 20.85 14.19 -3.34
N LEU A 549 19.88 15.07 -3.49
CA LEU A 549 20.05 16.51 -3.62
C LEU A 549 19.77 17.15 -2.25
N GLU A 550 20.82 17.71 -1.65
CA GLU A 550 20.77 18.38 -0.34
C GLU A 550 21.40 19.77 -0.48
N LYS A 551 20.60 20.81 -0.31
CA LYS A 551 21.08 22.20 -0.45
C LYS A 551 20.55 23.07 0.68
N SER A 552 21.37 24.05 1.03
CA SER A 552 21.04 25.08 2.01
C SER A 552 21.33 26.45 1.40
N MET A 553 20.32 27.28 1.30
CA MET A 553 20.39 28.62 0.67
C MET A 553 20.03 29.69 1.67
N SER A 554 20.75 30.82 1.65
CA SER A 554 20.42 31.97 2.48
C SER A 554 19.23 32.72 1.89
N LEU A 555 18.26 33.08 2.74
CA LEU A 555 17.09 33.89 2.36
C LEU A 555 17.31 35.40 2.58
N ALA A 556 18.47 35.79 3.09
CA ALA A 556 18.76 37.18 3.48
C ALA A 556 18.63 38.19 2.31
N SER A 557 18.92 37.75 1.09
CA SER A 557 18.82 38.57 -0.13
C SER A 557 17.42 38.62 -0.74
N LEU A 558 16.49 37.79 -0.26
CA LEU A 558 15.12 37.76 -0.80
C LEU A 558 14.25 38.76 -0.06
N GLU A 559 13.40 39.45 -0.80
CA GLU A 559 12.38 40.32 -0.23
C GLU A 559 11.21 39.52 0.31
N PRO A 560 10.44 40.03 1.29
CA PRO A 560 9.22 39.36 1.73
C PRO A 560 8.27 39.11 0.55
N GLY A 561 7.78 37.89 0.45
CA GLY A 561 6.91 37.50 -0.67
C GLY A 561 6.85 36.01 -0.92
N MET A 562 6.01 35.64 -1.90
CA MET A 562 5.82 34.26 -2.35
C MET A 562 6.86 33.87 -3.37
N TYR A 563 7.47 32.71 -3.18
CA TYR A 563 8.48 32.14 -4.07
C TYR A 563 8.13 30.69 -4.43
N GLU A 564 8.64 30.27 -5.56
CA GLU A 564 8.56 28.90 -6.06
C GLU A 564 9.97 28.39 -6.37
N LEU A 565 10.36 27.32 -5.73
CA LEU A 565 11.57 26.56 -6.03
C LEU A 565 11.23 25.49 -7.05
N THR A 566 11.95 25.43 -8.14
CA THR A 566 11.92 24.38 -9.14
C THR A 566 13.27 23.69 -9.21
N ILE A 567 13.28 22.36 -9.15
CA ILE A 567 14.48 21.56 -9.36
C ILE A 567 14.29 20.77 -10.64
N LYS A 568 14.97 21.17 -11.72
CA LYS A 568 14.88 20.48 -12.99
C LYS A 568 16.07 19.55 -13.12
N VAL A 569 15.81 18.27 -13.35
CA VAL A 569 16.83 17.25 -13.57
C VAL A 569 16.68 16.73 -15.00
N ASN A 570 17.72 16.90 -15.78
CA ASN A 570 17.82 16.42 -17.15
C ASN A 570 18.83 15.26 -17.19
N ASP A 571 18.36 14.05 -17.42
CA ASP A 571 19.21 12.88 -17.58
C ASP A 571 19.78 12.85 -19.00
N ASN A 572 21.09 12.95 -19.12
CA ASN A 572 21.77 12.98 -20.40
C ASN A 572 21.82 11.61 -21.10
N ILE A 573 21.58 10.53 -20.37
CA ILE A 573 21.66 9.14 -20.90
C ILE A 573 20.27 8.69 -21.34
N SER A 574 19.29 8.68 -20.46
CA SER A 574 17.91 8.28 -20.79
C SER A 574 17.12 9.35 -21.58
N LYS A 575 17.63 10.59 -21.64
CA LYS A 575 16.96 11.76 -22.26
C LYS A 575 15.63 12.14 -21.58
N GLN A 576 15.40 11.66 -20.40
CA GLN A 576 14.22 12.02 -19.60
C GLN A 576 14.50 13.24 -18.72
N SER A 577 13.45 13.95 -18.34
CA SER A 577 13.55 15.10 -17.44
C SER A 577 12.39 15.13 -16.45
N ILE A 578 12.66 15.61 -15.25
CA ILE A 578 11.67 15.89 -14.20
C ILE A 578 11.87 17.32 -13.69
N ALA A 579 10.81 17.96 -13.20
CA ALA A 579 10.86 19.32 -12.68
C ALA A 579 9.92 19.52 -11.47
N PRO A 580 10.18 18.84 -10.33
CA PRO A 580 9.39 19.04 -9.12
C PRO A 580 9.51 20.49 -8.61
N THR A 581 8.39 21.00 -8.07
CA THR A 581 8.30 22.35 -7.55
C THR A 581 7.82 22.40 -6.10
N ALA A 582 8.21 23.41 -5.36
CA ALA A 582 7.71 23.69 -4.03
C ALA A 582 7.56 25.21 -3.81
N LYS A 583 6.44 25.62 -3.22
CA LYS A 583 6.17 27.02 -2.90
C LYS A 583 6.51 27.31 -1.45
N PHE A 584 7.00 28.51 -1.20
CA PHE A 584 7.29 29.00 0.16
C PHE A 584 7.08 30.51 0.27
N LEU A 585 6.82 30.96 1.49
CA LEU A 585 6.64 32.38 1.83
C LEU A 585 7.84 32.87 2.62
N VAL A 586 8.46 33.95 2.17
CA VAL A 586 9.51 34.68 2.92
C VAL A 586 8.85 35.84 3.68
N GLN A 587 9.13 35.93 5.00
CA GLN A 587 8.63 36.98 5.90
C GLN A 587 9.76 37.85 6.44
#